data_434f0e285c2ae1c4ae0595627796388f
#
_entry.id   434f0e285c2ae1c4ae0595627796388f
#
_cell.length_a   1.000
_cell.length_b   1.000
_cell.length_c   1.000
_cell.angle_alpha   90.00
_cell.angle_beta   90.00
_cell.angle_gamma   90.00
#
_symmetry.space_group_name_H-M   'P 1'
#
loop_
_entity.id
_entity.type
_entity.pdbx_description
1 polymer ?
#
loop_
_entity_poly.entity_id
_entity_poly.type
_entity_poly.pdbx_seq_one_letter_code
_entity_poly.pdbx_strand_id
1 'polypeptide(L)'
;MIEATSCGGVVIHRGKILALYKSYKNRYEGWVLPKGTVEKGETHIQTALREVREEADVRASIVKYIGKSQYNFTVPEDMVTKEVHWYLMTADNYHSRPQKEEYFVDSGYYKFHEIYHLLRFSNEKQIVERAYQEYLEMRSTGLWGKQHKYY
;
A
#
# COMPACT_ATOMS: atom_id res chain seq x y z
N MET A 1 26.16 3.00 4.08
CA MET A 1 24.67 3.01 4.14
C MET A 1 24.09 2.26 2.96
N ILE A 2 23.18 1.36 3.23
CA ILE A 2 22.48 0.60 2.20
C ILE A 2 21.13 1.26 1.98
N GLU A 3 20.80 1.52 0.73
CA GLU A 3 19.50 2.11 0.37
C GLU A 3 18.63 1.07 -0.33
N ALA A 4 17.36 1.05 0.03
CA ALA A 4 16.38 0.17 -0.59
C ALA A 4 15.12 0.96 -0.91
N THR A 5 14.54 0.69 -2.09
CA THR A 5 13.35 1.37 -2.56
C THR A 5 12.23 0.36 -2.74
N SER A 6 11.09 0.67 -2.17
CA SER A 6 9.86 -0.10 -2.33
C SER A 6 8.75 0.82 -2.83
N CYS A 7 7.72 0.21 -3.40
CA CYS A 7 6.54 0.93 -3.84
C CYS A 7 5.31 0.14 -3.42
N GLY A 8 4.23 0.86 -3.12
CA GLY A 8 3.00 0.22 -2.71
C GLY A 8 1.78 1.09 -2.99
N GLY A 9 0.64 0.61 -2.57
CA GLY A 9 -0.61 1.26 -2.88
C GLY A 9 -1.60 1.32 -1.73
N VAL A 10 -2.35 2.42 -1.70
CA VAL A 10 -3.56 2.56 -0.92
C VAL A 10 -4.71 2.39 -1.89
N VAL A 11 -5.34 1.23 -1.86
CA VAL A 11 -6.41 0.86 -2.79
C VAL A 11 -7.75 1.15 -2.15
N ILE A 12 -8.55 1.99 -2.80
CA ILE A 12 -9.87 2.37 -2.29
C ILE A 12 -10.96 1.91 -3.26
N HIS A 13 -11.94 1.19 -2.71
CA HIS A 13 -13.15 0.83 -3.43
C HIS A 13 -14.35 1.22 -2.58
N ARG A 14 -15.20 2.08 -3.13
CA ARG A 14 -16.40 2.60 -2.44
C ARG A 14 -16.09 3.13 -1.04
N GLY A 15 -14.98 3.85 -0.91
CA GLY A 15 -14.57 4.47 0.33
C GLY A 15 -13.88 3.56 1.34
N LYS A 16 -13.77 2.27 1.04
CA LYS A 16 -13.09 1.32 1.92
C LYS A 16 -11.70 1.01 1.38
N ILE A 17 -10.78 0.76 2.28
CA ILE A 17 -9.34 0.68 2.02
C ILE A 17 -8.82 -0.72 2.23
N LEU A 18 -8.04 -1.21 1.26
CA LEU A 18 -7.44 -2.54 1.30
C LEU A 18 -6.31 -2.60 2.33
N ALA A 19 -6.35 -3.62 3.16
CA ALA A 19 -5.26 -3.94 4.08
C ALA A 19 -5.04 -5.45 4.14
N LEU A 20 -3.84 -5.81 4.58
CA LEU A 20 -3.39 -7.19 4.72
C LEU A 20 -2.97 -7.44 6.16
N TYR A 21 -3.30 -8.60 6.68
CA TYR A 21 -2.80 -9.03 7.99
C TYR A 21 -1.60 -9.95 7.79
N LYS A 22 -0.47 -9.52 8.30
CA LYS A 22 0.78 -10.28 8.21
C LYS A 22 1.10 -10.91 9.54
N SER A 23 1.44 -12.20 9.51
CA SER A 23 1.85 -12.95 10.68
C SER A 23 3.10 -13.75 10.34
N TYR A 24 4.24 -13.35 10.89
CA TYR A 24 5.53 -13.94 10.56
C TYR A 24 6.22 -14.47 11.82
N LYS A 25 6.07 -15.76 12.11
CA LYS A 25 6.87 -16.54 13.08
C LYS A 25 7.20 -15.81 14.39
N ASN A 26 6.23 -15.31 15.10
CA ASN A 26 6.43 -14.62 16.38
C ASN A 26 7.29 -13.35 16.32
N ARG A 27 7.71 -12.91 15.12
CA ARG A 27 8.51 -11.70 14.94
C ARG A 27 7.67 -10.48 14.60
N TYR A 28 6.58 -10.71 13.89
CA TYR A 28 5.83 -9.61 13.31
C TYR A 28 4.39 -10.06 13.13
N GLU A 29 3.50 -9.25 13.64
CA GLU A 29 2.08 -9.52 13.48
C GLU A 29 1.33 -8.19 13.43
N GLY A 30 0.46 -8.02 12.44
CA GLY A 30 -0.36 -6.84 12.34
C GLY A 30 -0.82 -6.51 10.94
N TRP A 31 -1.69 -5.53 10.86
CA TRP A 31 -2.23 -5.05 9.59
C TRP A 31 -1.26 -4.09 8.91
N VAL A 32 -1.11 -4.25 7.60
CA VAL A 32 -0.20 -3.45 6.78
C VAL A 32 -0.82 -3.14 5.43
N LEU A 33 -0.24 -2.16 4.75
CA LEU A 33 -0.56 -1.86 3.36
C LEU A 33 0.33 -2.70 2.43
N PRO A 34 -0.17 -3.07 1.24
CA PRO A 34 0.64 -3.83 0.28
C PRO A 34 1.76 -2.98 -0.29
N LYS A 35 2.96 -3.52 -0.31
CA LYS A 35 4.16 -2.89 -0.87
C LYS A 35 5.26 -3.91 -1.05
N GLY A 36 6.24 -3.56 -1.88
CA GLY A 36 7.42 -4.39 -2.01
C GLY A 36 8.52 -3.73 -2.82
N THR A 37 9.63 -4.42 -2.93
CA THR A 37 10.87 -3.90 -3.50
C THR A 37 10.80 -3.76 -5.02
N VAL A 38 11.34 -2.64 -5.52
CA VAL A 38 11.47 -2.40 -6.95
C VAL A 38 12.41 -3.43 -7.55
N GLU A 39 11.96 -4.10 -8.61
CA GLU A 39 12.78 -5.04 -9.34
C GLU A 39 13.49 -4.36 -10.50
N LYS A 40 14.59 -4.93 -10.95
CA LYS A 40 15.38 -4.38 -12.03
C LYS A 40 14.52 -4.16 -13.26
N GLY A 41 14.57 -2.95 -13.80
CA GLY A 41 13.82 -2.60 -15.02
C GLY A 41 12.39 -2.15 -14.78
N GLU A 42 11.90 -2.21 -13.53
CA GLU A 42 10.56 -1.73 -13.22
C GLU A 42 10.52 -0.23 -12.94
N THR A 43 9.44 0.41 -13.37
CA THR A 43 9.11 1.75 -12.88
C THR A 43 8.45 1.61 -11.51
N HIS A 44 8.38 2.72 -10.76
CA HIS A 44 7.70 2.71 -9.46
C HIS A 44 6.23 2.32 -9.58
N ILE A 45 5.55 2.80 -10.62
CA ILE A 45 4.15 2.44 -10.85
C ILE A 45 4.00 0.94 -11.10
N GLN A 46 4.88 0.37 -11.93
CA GLN A 46 4.86 -1.07 -12.20
C GLN A 46 5.06 -1.89 -10.94
N THR A 47 6.02 -1.48 -10.10
CA THR A 47 6.26 -2.15 -8.82
C THR A 47 5.04 -2.09 -7.92
N ALA A 48 4.45 -0.91 -7.77
CA ALA A 48 3.29 -0.73 -6.90
C ALA A 48 2.12 -1.61 -7.35
N LEU A 49 1.81 -1.62 -8.63
CA LEU A 49 0.74 -2.45 -9.18
C LEU A 49 1.03 -3.94 -9.02
N ARG A 50 2.26 -4.35 -9.28
CA ARG A 50 2.67 -5.75 -9.14
C ARG A 50 2.55 -6.22 -7.70
N GLU A 51 3.04 -5.44 -6.75
CA GLU A 51 3.02 -5.82 -5.34
C GLU A 51 1.60 -5.92 -4.79
N VAL A 52 0.72 -4.98 -5.17
CA VAL A 52 -0.69 -5.07 -4.79
C VAL A 52 -1.32 -6.34 -5.33
N ARG A 53 -1.01 -6.68 -6.57
CA ARG A 53 -1.53 -7.90 -7.17
C ARG A 53 -0.96 -9.17 -6.54
N GLU A 54 0.35 -9.20 -6.30
CA GLU A 54 0.97 -10.39 -5.71
C GLU A 54 0.52 -10.62 -4.27
N GLU A 55 0.51 -9.59 -3.45
CA GLU A 55 0.21 -9.74 -2.02
C GLU A 55 -1.29 -9.88 -1.74
N ALA A 56 -2.14 -9.22 -2.51
CA ALA A 56 -3.57 -9.14 -2.23
C ALA A 56 -4.48 -9.68 -3.35
N ASP A 57 -3.93 -10.08 -4.46
CA ASP A 57 -4.68 -10.54 -5.65
C ASP A 57 -5.70 -9.49 -6.12
N VAL A 58 -5.32 -8.23 -6.07
CA VAL A 58 -6.16 -7.12 -6.50
C VAL A 58 -5.58 -6.49 -7.75
N ARG A 59 -6.40 -6.36 -8.79
CA ARG A 59 -6.04 -5.64 -10.02
C ARG A 59 -6.49 -4.20 -9.86
N ALA A 60 -5.56 -3.38 -9.40
CA ALA A 60 -5.83 -1.98 -9.12
C ALA A 60 -5.43 -1.08 -10.29
N SER A 61 -5.98 0.11 -10.31
CA SER A 61 -5.61 1.16 -11.25
C SER A 61 -5.04 2.34 -10.48
N ILE A 62 -4.00 2.97 -11.05
CA ILE A 62 -3.35 4.12 -10.42
C ILE A 62 -4.25 5.35 -10.53
N VAL A 63 -4.39 6.07 -9.44
CA VAL A 63 -5.06 7.37 -9.41
C VAL A 63 -4.02 8.48 -9.38
N LYS A 64 -3.13 8.49 -8.37
CA LYS A 64 -2.06 9.49 -8.29
C LYS A 64 -1.01 9.08 -7.26
N TYR A 65 0.17 9.67 -7.40
CA TYR A 65 1.22 9.54 -6.39
C TYR A 65 0.85 10.36 -5.15
N ILE A 66 0.99 9.79 -3.97
CA ILE A 66 0.60 10.46 -2.73
C ILE A 66 1.75 10.73 -1.77
N GLY A 67 2.94 10.30 -2.10
CA GLY A 67 4.11 10.63 -1.29
C GLY A 67 4.93 9.43 -0.90
N LYS A 68 5.93 9.68 -0.08
CA LYS A 68 6.84 8.64 0.37
C LYS A 68 6.93 8.61 1.88
N SER A 69 7.25 7.43 2.40
CA SER A 69 7.68 7.26 3.78
C SER A 69 9.10 6.72 3.78
N GLN A 70 9.84 6.99 4.84
CA GLN A 70 11.23 6.60 4.95
C GLN A 70 11.50 6.13 6.36
N TYR A 71 12.24 5.05 6.49
CA TYR A 71 12.66 4.58 7.79
C TYR A 71 14.04 3.93 7.71
N ASN A 72 14.75 3.96 8.84
CA ASN A 72 16.09 3.44 8.96
C ASN A 72 16.10 2.30 9.96
N PHE A 73 16.93 1.31 9.71
CA PHE A 73 17.21 0.28 10.70
C PHE A 73 18.67 -0.15 10.57
N THR A 74 19.23 -0.59 11.68
CA THR A 74 20.63 -1.04 11.71
C THR A 74 20.70 -2.55 11.51
N VAL A 75 21.69 -2.94 10.72
CA VAL A 75 22.08 -4.34 10.59
C VAL A 75 23.54 -4.42 11.06
N PRO A 76 24.08 -5.62 11.33
CA PRO A 76 25.51 -5.71 11.66
C PRO A 76 26.33 -5.04 10.57
N GLU A 77 27.21 -4.12 10.99
CA GLU A 77 28.18 -3.42 10.14
C GLU A 77 27.63 -2.31 9.26
N ASP A 78 26.29 -2.05 9.26
CA ASP A 78 25.76 -0.96 8.42
C ASP A 78 24.40 -0.50 8.90
N MET A 79 23.91 0.54 8.23
CA MET A 79 22.56 1.08 8.41
C MET A 79 21.81 0.95 7.09
N VAL A 80 20.57 0.48 7.16
CA VAL A 80 19.69 0.41 5.98
C VAL A 80 18.68 1.55 6.05
N THR A 81 18.62 2.32 4.97
CA THR A 81 17.57 3.32 4.78
C THR A 81 16.58 2.76 3.75
N LYS A 82 15.33 2.64 4.13
CA LYS A 82 14.29 2.16 3.24
C LYS A 82 13.31 3.29 2.92
N GLU A 83 13.09 3.49 1.64
CA GLU A 83 12.16 4.49 1.13
C GLU A 83 11.00 3.74 0.46
N VAL A 84 9.77 4.15 0.79
CA VAL A 84 8.57 3.55 0.20
C VAL A 84 7.78 4.64 -0.50
N HIS A 85 7.52 4.46 -1.79
CA HIS A 85 6.69 5.37 -2.59
C HIS A 85 5.28 4.82 -2.68
N TRP A 86 4.30 5.65 -2.37
CA TRP A 86 2.92 5.24 -2.25
C TRP A 86 2.04 5.88 -3.32
N TYR A 87 1.14 5.08 -3.86
CA TYR A 87 0.18 5.52 -4.86
C TYR A 87 -1.24 5.31 -4.37
N LEU A 88 -2.09 6.30 -4.60
CA LEU A 88 -3.52 6.14 -4.44
C LEU A 88 -4.02 5.33 -5.63
N MET A 89 -4.78 4.28 -5.35
CA MET A 89 -5.30 3.36 -6.35
C MET A 89 -6.78 3.13 -6.15
N THR A 90 -7.43 2.62 -7.18
CA THR A 90 -8.82 2.19 -7.11
C THR A 90 -8.94 0.75 -7.63
N ALA A 91 -9.98 0.07 -7.19
CA ALA A 91 -10.33 -1.27 -7.66
C ALA A 91 -11.81 -1.31 -8.01
N ASP A 92 -12.21 -2.28 -8.83
CA ASP A 92 -13.57 -2.38 -9.35
C ASP A 92 -14.52 -3.18 -8.44
N ASN A 93 -13.97 -3.86 -7.44
CA ASN A 93 -14.74 -4.72 -6.55
C ASN A 93 -14.02 -4.89 -5.22
N TYR A 94 -14.62 -5.68 -4.32
CA TYR A 94 -14.07 -5.96 -3.00
C TYR A 94 -13.24 -7.25 -2.94
N HIS A 95 -12.89 -7.81 -4.08
CA HIS A 95 -12.10 -9.03 -4.08
C HIS A 95 -10.70 -8.78 -3.51
N SER A 96 -10.26 -9.68 -2.63
CA SER A 96 -8.87 -9.76 -2.20
C SER A 96 -8.59 -11.18 -1.75
N ARG A 97 -7.32 -11.58 -1.87
CA ARG A 97 -6.85 -12.87 -1.39
C ARG A 97 -5.41 -12.71 -0.90
N PRO A 98 -5.14 -13.00 0.38
CA PRO A 98 -3.80 -12.82 0.91
C PRO A 98 -2.82 -13.84 0.34
N GLN A 99 -1.59 -13.42 0.09
CA GLN A 99 -0.51 -14.29 -0.37
C GLN A 99 0.10 -15.02 0.82
N LYS A 100 -0.31 -16.26 1.04
CA LYS A 100 0.11 -17.03 2.21
C LYS A 100 1.60 -17.35 2.21
N GLU A 101 2.20 -17.49 1.04
CA GLU A 101 3.63 -17.76 0.89
C GLU A 101 4.50 -16.62 1.44
N GLU A 102 3.97 -15.41 1.50
CA GLU A 102 4.64 -14.23 2.06
C GLU A 102 4.13 -13.89 3.45
N TYR A 103 3.48 -14.85 4.11
CA TYR A 103 2.97 -14.72 5.49
C TYR A 103 1.78 -13.77 5.64
N PHE A 104 1.11 -13.43 4.56
CA PHE A 104 -0.16 -12.71 4.63
C PHE A 104 -1.28 -13.74 4.85
N VAL A 105 -1.95 -13.63 5.97
CA VAL A 105 -2.95 -14.65 6.38
C VAL A 105 -4.39 -14.15 6.30
N ASP A 106 -4.58 -12.85 6.12
CA ASP A 106 -5.91 -12.26 5.96
C ASP A 106 -5.81 -11.01 5.10
N SER A 107 -6.93 -10.61 4.52
CA SER A 107 -7.04 -9.39 3.72
C SER A 107 -8.48 -8.90 3.73
N GLY A 108 -8.66 -7.62 3.46
CA GLY A 108 -10.00 -7.07 3.36
C GLY A 108 -9.98 -5.57 3.12
N TYR A 109 -11.18 -5.02 2.95
CA TYR A 109 -11.40 -3.60 2.75
C TYR A 109 -12.12 -3.05 3.98
N TYR A 110 -11.58 -1.98 4.53
CA TYR A 110 -12.04 -1.42 5.81
C TYR A 110 -12.31 0.08 5.67
N LYS A 111 -13.23 0.58 6.48
CA LYS A 111 -13.49 2.01 6.55
C LYS A 111 -12.25 2.74 7.08
N PHE A 112 -12.10 4.01 6.73
CA PHE A 112 -10.92 4.78 7.11
C PHE A 112 -10.64 4.73 8.62
N HIS A 113 -11.64 4.97 9.45
CA HIS A 113 -11.41 4.99 10.90
C HIS A 113 -11.02 3.60 11.45
N GLU A 114 -11.49 2.53 10.82
CA GLU A 114 -11.11 1.18 11.19
C GLU A 114 -9.66 0.91 10.82
N ILE A 115 -9.30 1.17 9.57
CA ILE A 115 -7.93 0.88 9.10
C ILE A 115 -6.90 1.74 9.81
N TYR A 116 -7.24 2.99 10.13
CA TYR A 116 -6.33 3.88 10.85
C TYR A 116 -5.92 3.29 12.19
N HIS A 117 -6.87 2.68 12.91
CA HIS A 117 -6.57 2.02 14.18
C HIS A 117 -5.90 0.66 14.01
N LEU A 118 -6.24 -0.07 12.96
CA LEU A 118 -5.71 -1.41 12.72
C LEU A 118 -4.25 -1.41 12.28
N LEU A 119 -3.84 -0.44 11.47
CA LEU A 119 -2.49 -0.39 10.93
C LEU A 119 -1.43 -0.36 12.03
N ARG A 120 -0.43 -1.21 11.87
CA ARG A 120 0.64 -1.36 12.86
C ARG A 120 1.60 -0.16 12.87
N PHE A 121 1.91 0.41 11.71
CA PHE A 121 2.96 1.43 11.61
C PHE A 121 2.39 2.83 11.45
N SER A 122 2.95 3.78 12.21
CA SER A 122 2.50 5.17 12.17
C SER A 122 2.74 5.82 10.82
N ASN A 123 3.83 5.45 10.11
CA ASN A 123 4.08 6.00 8.78
C ASN A 123 3.03 5.54 7.77
N GLU A 124 2.52 4.31 7.90
CA GLU A 124 1.43 3.84 7.04
C GLU A 124 0.09 4.50 7.41
N LYS A 125 -0.14 4.77 8.69
CA LYS A 125 -1.32 5.53 9.12
C LYS A 125 -1.35 6.90 8.47
N GLN A 126 -0.21 7.59 8.42
CA GLN A 126 -0.09 8.90 7.79
C GLN A 126 -0.37 8.83 6.28
N ILE A 127 0.12 7.79 5.63
CA ILE A 127 -0.11 7.59 4.20
C ILE A 127 -1.59 7.33 3.91
N VAL A 128 -2.24 6.50 4.70
CA VAL A 128 -3.68 6.23 4.55
C VAL A 128 -4.49 7.50 4.77
N GLU A 129 -4.14 8.30 5.76
CA GLU A 129 -4.81 9.58 6.01
C GLU A 129 -4.71 10.51 4.79
N ARG A 130 -3.50 10.64 4.24
CA ARG A 130 -3.29 11.46 3.04
C ARG A 130 -4.08 10.93 1.84
N ALA A 131 -4.06 9.63 1.63
CA ALA A 131 -4.78 9.00 0.54
C ALA A 131 -6.29 9.21 0.67
N TYR A 132 -6.82 9.08 1.88
CA TYR A 132 -8.25 9.23 2.11
C TYR A 132 -8.70 10.68 1.91
N GLN A 133 -7.90 11.64 2.33
CA GLN A 133 -8.18 13.07 2.08
C GLN A 133 -8.23 13.36 0.58
N GLU A 134 -7.29 12.82 -0.18
CA GLU A 134 -7.30 12.97 -1.64
C GLU A 134 -8.54 12.32 -2.26
N TYR A 135 -8.90 11.15 -1.77
CA TYR A 135 -10.12 10.47 -2.22
C TYR A 135 -11.37 11.32 -2.00
N LEU A 136 -11.52 11.87 -0.78
CA LEU A 136 -12.68 12.71 -0.45
C LEU A 136 -12.74 13.95 -1.33
N GLU A 137 -11.61 14.60 -1.56
CA GLU A 137 -11.54 15.77 -2.43
C GLU A 137 -11.91 15.43 -3.87
N MET A 138 -11.33 14.37 -4.42
CA MET A 138 -11.63 13.94 -5.79
C MET A 138 -13.09 13.53 -5.94
N ARG A 139 -13.64 12.87 -4.92
CA ARG A 139 -15.05 12.50 -4.91
C ARG A 139 -15.96 13.73 -4.91
N SER A 140 -15.65 14.73 -4.09
CA SER A 140 -16.46 15.94 -3.98
C SER A 140 -16.44 16.78 -5.27
N THR A 141 -15.33 16.72 -6.02
CA THR A 141 -15.19 17.46 -7.29
C THR A 141 -15.61 16.62 -8.51
N GLY A 142 -16.07 15.39 -8.30
CA GLY A 142 -16.49 14.52 -9.39
C GLY A 142 -15.36 13.89 -10.18
N LEU A 143 -14.13 13.97 -9.69
CA LEU A 143 -12.95 13.41 -10.38
C LEU A 143 -12.68 11.94 -10.06
N TRP A 144 -13.25 11.44 -8.97
CA TRP A 144 -13.06 10.04 -8.61
C TRP A 144 -13.76 9.13 -9.62
N GLY A 145 -13.00 8.16 -10.13
CA GLY A 145 -13.50 7.21 -11.12
C GLY A 145 -13.30 7.63 -12.57
N LYS A 146 -12.76 8.83 -12.84
CA LYS A 146 -12.57 9.35 -14.19
C LYS A 146 -11.11 9.42 -14.62
N GLN A 147 -10.21 8.98 -13.78
CA GLN A 147 -8.77 9.06 -13.98
C GLN A 147 -8.21 7.72 -14.43
N HIS A 148 -6.92 7.64 -14.52
CA HIS A 148 -6.12 6.42 -14.60
C HIS A 148 -6.21 5.59 -15.86
N LYS A 149 -6.79 6.09 -16.91
CA LYS A 149 -6.82 5.35 -18.17
C LYS A 149 -5.47 5.24 -18.86
N TYR A 150 -4.49 5.97 -18.38
CA TYR A 150 -3.18 6.11 -19.02
C TYR A 150 -2.06 5.36 -18.31
N TYR A 151 -2.40 4.55 -17.34
CA TYR A 151 -1.40 3.82 -16.55
C TYR A 151 -1.42 2.33 -16.79
#